data_a34f74af74d6b6e1e897755b99285871
#
_entry.id   a34f74af74d6b6e1e897755b99285871
#
_cell.length_a   1.000
_cell.length_b   1.000
_cell.length_c   1.000
_cell.angle_alpha   90.00
_cell.angle_beta   90.00
_cell.angle_gamma   90.00
#
_symmetry.space_group_name_H-M   'P 1'
#
loop_
_entity.id
_entity.type
_entity.pdbx_description
1 polymer ?
#
loop_
_entity_poly.entity_id
_entity_poly.type
_entity_poly.pdbx_seq_one_letter_code
_entity_poly.pdbx_strand_id
1 'polypeptide(L)'
;MKKAGRLAAAVFAAMLLVTGCGAPAEKKAVETTPEQSSKIEQKEEAKNLKDAFKKDFKVGVAINPYQLKDEETKKIILENFNSITMENGMKPEAILDQRASENSKDGMPAINEENLEECLSLAKDNGLVVRGHCLVWHNQTPEWFFCEKYDAGNAKVNKETMKKRMESYIKKVLSFCQEKYPGVVYAWDVVNEACDDGGGYRTSSLWNHTLRMRLHLLENMQIKM
;
A
#
# COMPACT_ATOMS: atom_id res chain seq x y z
N MET A 1 -23.54 40.97 25.74
CA MET A 1 -24.84 40.44 26.25
C MET A 1 -25.36 39.40 25.29
N LYS A 2 -25.91 38.26 25.80
CA LYS A 2 -26.62 37.14 25.17
C LYS A 2 -25.72 36.05 24.58
N LYS A 3 -25.77 34.89 25.04
CA LYS A 3 -26.39 33.85 25.87
C LYS A 3 -26.01 32.51 25.24
N ALA A 4 -25.47 31.68 26.09
CA ALA A 4 -25.14 30.28 25.77
C ALA A 4 -26.41 29.44 25.50
N GLY A 5 -26.30 28.49 24.59
CA GLY A 5 -27.25 27.40 24.37
C GLY A 5 -26.56 26.06 24.48
N ARG A 6 -26.77 25.36 25.58
CA ARG A 6 -26.42 23.95 25.81
C ARG A 6 -27.48 23.07 25.15
N LEU A 7 -27.12 22.14 24.31
CA LEU A 7 -28.00 21.04 23.90
C LEU A 7 -27.55 19.76 24.59
N ALA A 8 -28.44 19.20 25.38
CA ALA A 8 -28.30 17.93 26.09
C ALA A 8 -28.73 16.80 25.13
N ALA A 9 -27.91 15.79 24.98
CA ALA A 9 -28.26 14.56 24.30
C ALA A 9 -28.86 13.56 25.28
N ALA A 10 -30.12 13.18 25.07
CA ALA A 10 -30.82 12.16 25.84
C ALA A 10 -30.53 10.77 25.27
N VAL A 11 -30.02 9.89 26.12
CA VAL A 11 -29.83 8.47 25.85
C VAL A 11 -31.13 7.74 26.19
N PHE A 12 -31.77 7.11 25.20
CA PHE A 12 -32.91 6.20 25.44
C PHE A 12 -32.39 4.77 25.58
N ALA A 13 -32.51 4.22 26.79
CA ALA A 13 -32.36 2.80 27.06
C ALA A 13 -33.72 2.13 26.97
N ALA A 14 -33.92 1.24 26.00
CA ALA A 14 -35.12 0.41 25.92
C ALA A 14 -34.90 -0.91 26.67
N MET A 15 -35.61 -1.07 27.78
CA MET A 15 -35.68 -2.30 28.57
C MET A 15 -36.85 -3.15 28.05
N LEU A 16 -36.57 -4.31 27.45
CA LEU A 16 -37.59 -5.31 27.10
C LEU A 16 -37.75 -6.31 28.27
N LEU A 17 -38.86 -6.21 28.98
CA LEU A 17 -39.32 -7.20 29.95
C LEU A 17 -40.14 -8.29 29.20
N VAL A 18 -39.68 -9.51 29.24
CA VAL A 18 -40.46 -10.70 28.80
C VAL A 18 -40.91 -11.43 30.05
N THR A 19 -42.23 -11.37 30.29
CA THR A 19 -42.88 -12.17 31.33
C THR A 19 -43.36 -13.48 30.68
N GLY A 20 -42.82 -14.61 31.09
CA GLY A 20 -43.28 -15.93 30.75
C GLY A 20 -43.82 -16.66 31.97
N CYS A 21 -45.09 -17.04 31.93
CA CYS A 21 -45.75 -17.91 32.93
C CYS A 21 -45.22 -19.32 32.89
N GLY A 22 -44.88 -19.85 34.05
CA GLY A 22 -44.45 -21.23 34.24
C GLY A 22 -45.57 -22.14 34.71
N ALA A 23 -45.44 -23.43 34.35
CA ALA A 23 -46.11 -24.54 35.03
C ALA A 23 -45.04 -25.57 35.49
N PRO A 24 -45.19 -26.31 36.58
CA PRO A 24 -44.17 -27.10 37.21
C PRO A 24 -44.02 -28.47 36.51
N ALA A 25 -42.78 -28.88 36.24
CA ALA A 25 -42.49 -30.22 35.80
C ALA A 25 -41.35 -30.84 36.63
N GLU A 26 -41.47 -32.09 36.89
CA GLU A 26 -40.80 -33.04 37.76
C GLU A 26 -39.27 -33.03 37.71
N LYS A 27 -38.67 -33.25 38.89
CA LYS A 27 -37.28 -33.57 39.12
C LYS A 27 -36.93 -34.95 38.56
N LYS A 28 -36.13 -35.01 37.47
CA LYS A 28 -35.32 -36.14 37.13
C LYS A 28 -33.85 -35.81 37.43
N ALA A 29 -33.22 -36.66 38.24
CA ALA A 29 -31.79 -36.63 38.50
C ALA A 29 -31.03 -36.86 37.20
N VAL A 30 -30.14 -35.93 36.86
CA VAL A 30 -29.17 -36.10 35.76
C VAL A 30 -27.80 -36.40 36.39
N GLU A 31 -27.28 -37.58 36.03
CA GLU A 31 -25.93 -38.05 36.33
C GLU A 31 -24.89 -37.03 35.83
N THR A 32 -24.00 -36.66 36.69
CA THR A 32 -22.83 -35.85 36.42
C THR A 32 -21.83 -36.62 35.57
N THR A 33 -21.71 -36.31 34.31
CA THR A 33 -20.61 -36.72 33.44
C THR A 33 -19.37 -35.83 33.74
N PRO A 34 -18.14 -36.40 33.74
CA PRO A 34 -16.96 -35.65 34.16
C PRO A 34 -16.60 -34.50 33.21
N GLU A 35 -16.16 -33.41 33.83
CA GLU A 35 -15.63 -32.22 33.24
C GLU A 35 -14.76 -32.45 32.02
N GLN A 36 -15.21 -31.99 30.89
CA GLN A 36 -14.37 -31.74 29.76
C GLN A 36 -13.61 -30.44 30.07
N SER A 37 -12.43 -30.59 30.64
CA SER A 37 -11.48 -29.50 30.84
C SER A 37 -11.19 -28.85 29.47
N SER A 38 -11.93 -27.79 29.15
CA SER A 38 -11.58 -26.92 28.09
C SER A 38 -10.24 -26.26 28.44
N LYS A 39 -9.17 -26.67 27.74
CA LYS A 39 -7.91 -25.94 27.72
C LYS A 39 -8.26 -24.53 27.23
N ILE A 40 -8.35 -23.58 28.16
CA ILE A 40 -8.29 -22.16 27.85
C ILE A 40 -6.86 -21.97 27.34
N GLU A 41 -6.70 -21.94 26.03
CA GLU A 41 -5.48 -21.42 25.42
C GLU A 41 -5.33 -20.00 25.98
N GLN A 42 -4.33 -19.82 26.81
CA GLN A 42 -3.93 -18.49 27.28
C GLN A 42 -3.55 -17.71 26.01
N LYS A 43 -4.44 -16.83 25.57
CA LYS A 43 -4.20 -15.93 24.46
C LYS A 43 -3.07 -15.01 24.92
N GLU A 44 -1.89 -15.24 24.37
CA GLU A 44 -0.71 -14.43 24.64
C GLU A 44 -1.09 -12.97 24.31
N GLU A 45 -1.04 -12.10 25.33
CA GLU A 45 -1.45 -10.72 25.18
C GLU A 45 -0.47 -10.01 24.24
N ALA A 46 -0.97 -9.52 23.12
CA ALA A 46 -0.13 -8.91 22.10
C ALA A 46 0.47 -7.60 22.63
N LYS A 47 1.79 -7.47 22.60
CA LYS A 47 2.52 -6.32 23.13
C LYS A 47 2.49 -5.09 22.21
N ASN A 48 2.26 -5.32 20.91
CA ASN A 48 2.29 -4.28 19.87
C ASN A 48 1.40 -4.66 18.68
N LEU A 49 1.24 -3.74 17.72
CA LEU A 49 0.34 -3.94 16.57
C LEU A 49 0.75 -5.13 15.69
N LYS A 50 2.04 -5.24 15.33
CA LYS A 50 2.50 -6.32 14.43
C LYS A 50 2.32 -7.70 15.04
N ASP A 51 2.41 -7.83 16.38
CA ASP A 51 2.22 -9.09 17.09
C ASP A 51 0.73 -9.44 17.21
N ALA A 52 -0.12 -8.42 17.40
CA ALA A 52 -1.57 -8.61 17.46
C ALA A 52 -2.13 -9.26 16.18
N PHE A 53 -1.59 -8.86 15.03
CA PHE A 53 -2.07 -9.29 13.70
C PHE A 53 -1.11 -10.25 12.98
N LYS A 54 -0.09 -10.80 13.65
CA LYS A 54 0.96 -11.63 13.03
C LYS A 54 0.45 -12.84 12.24
N LYS A 55 -0.75 -13.35 12.59
CA LYS A 55 -1.37 -14.51 11.95
C LYS A 55 -2.26 -14.13 10.76
N ASP A 56 -2.66 -12.87 10.65
CA ASP A 56 -3.65 -12.41 9.69
C ASP A 56 -3.02 -11.64 8.53
N PHE A 57 -2.20 -10.62 8.85
CA PHE A 57 -1.57 -9.75 7.83
C PHE A 57 -0.34 -9.02 8.37
N LYS A 58 0.40 -8.39 7.47
CA LYS A 58 1.48 -7.46 7.83
C LYS A 58 0.88 -6.10 8.20
N VAL A 59 1.34 -5.54 9.31
CA VAL A 59 0.98 -4.18 9.70
C VAL A 59 2.03 -3.23 9.14
N GLY A 60 1.60 -2.29 8.31
CA GLY A 60 2.48 -1.37 7.60
C GLY A 60 2.25 0.10 7.97
N VAL A 61 3.26 0.91 7.70
CA VAL A 61 3.21 2.37 7.86
C VAL A 61 3.87 3.04 6.66
N ALA A 62 3.31 4.18 6.22
CA ALA A 62 3.93 5.03 5.21
C ALA A 62 4.97 5.93 5.85
N ILE A 63 6.19 5.98 5.29
CA ILE A 63 7.30 6.74 5.82
C ILE A 63 8.17 7.36 4.72
N ASN A 64 8.91 8.38 5.08
CA ASN A 64 10.07 8.84 4.32
C ASN A 64 11.36 8.31 4.96
N PRO A 65 12.46 8.15 4.20
CA PRO A 65 13.72 7.57 4.71
C PRO A 65 14.25 8.21 5.97
N TYR A 66 14.10 9.53 6.15
CA TYR A 66 14.59 10.25 7.33
C TYR A 66 13.95 9.78 8.64
N GLN A 67 12.73 9.23 8.61
CA GLN A 67 12.03 8.75 9.80
C GLN A 67 12.67 7.48 10.39
N LEU A 68 13.37 6.68 9.60
CA LEU A 68 14.19 5.58 10.08
C LEU A 68 15.60 6.02 10.56
N LYS A 69 15.95 7.29 10.32
CA LYS A 69 17.19 7.91 10.83
C LYS A 69 16.96 8.65 12.15
N ASP A 70 15.71 8.92 12.51
CA ASP A 70 15.30 9.49 13.79
C ASP A 70 15.03 8.39 14.81
N GLU A 71 15.77 8.35 15.91
CA GLU A 71 15.77 7.22 16.85
C GLU A 71 14.42 7.02 17.55
N GLU A 72 13.68 8.10 17.87
CA GLU A 72 12.37 7.97 18.53
C GLU A 72 11.32 7.42 17.57
N THR A 73 11.24 7.99 16.38
CA THR A 73 10.33 7.54 15.31
C THR A 73 10.66 6.11 14.87
N LYS A 74 11.95 5.83 14.66
CA LYS A 74 12.43 4.49 14.32
C LYS A 74 12.02 3.44 15.35
N LYS A 75 12.15 3.76 16.64
CA LYS A 75 11.71 2.86 17.72
C LYS A 75 10.23 2.53 17.60
N ILE A 76 9.36 3.53 17.41
CA ILE A 76 7.92 3.34 17.25
C ILE A 76 7.61 2.47 16.01
N ILE A 77 8.32 2.72 14.91
CA ILE A 77 8.15 1.95 13.67
C ILE A 77 8.52 0.49 13.92
N LEU A 78 9.71 0.23 14.46
CA LEU A 78 10.21 -1.13 14.66
C LEU A 78 9.43 -1.91 15.72
N GLU A 79 8.87 -1.26 16.72
CA GLU A 79 8.03 -1.92 17.72
C GLU A 79 6.68 -2.36 17.14
N ASN A 80 6.05 -1.55 16.28
CA ASN A 80 4.66 -1.74 15.89
C ASN A 80 4.44 -2.27 14.48
N PHE A 81 5.41 -2.12 13.57
CA PHE A 81 5.23 -2.42 12.15
C PHE A 81 6.26 -3.46 11.67
N ASN A 82 5.88 -4.25 10.69
CA ASN A 82 6.74 -5.19 10.00
C ASN A 82 6.80 -4.94 8.49
N SER A 83 6.07 -3.95 8.01
CA SER A 83 6.04 -3.50 6.63
C SER A 83 6.08 -1.97 6.54
N ILE A 84 6.73 -1.45 5.52
CA ILE A 84 6.71 -0.02 5.21
C ILE A 84 6.30 0.22 3.75
N THR A 85 5.80 1.43 3.52
CA THR A 85 5.57 1.99 2.18
C THR A 85 6.30 3.33 2.14
N MET A 86 7.12 3.56 1.13
CA MET A 86 7.75 4.88 0.97
C MET A 86 6.69 5.89 0.52
N GLU A 87 6.52 6.96 1.31
CA GLU A 87 5.50 7.98 1.04
C GLU A 87 5.71 8.64 -0.32
N ASN A 88 6.99 8.89 -0.69
CA ASN A 88 7.35 9.51 -1.98
C ASN A 88 8.47 8.78 -2.72
N GLY A 89 9.43 8.19 -2.01
CA GLY A 89 10.69 7.69 -2.59
C GLY A 89 10.56 6.57 -3.62
N MET A 90 9.40 5.91 -3.71
CA MET A 90 9.16 4.85 -4.71
C MET A 90 8.04 5.21 -5.70
N LYS A 91 7.67 6.48 -5.82
CA LYS A 91 6.77 6.97 -6.86
C LYS A 91 7.52 7.25 -8.16
N PRO A 92 6.82 7.25 -9.32
CA PRO A 92 7.47 7.47 -10.62
C PRO A 92 8.36 8.72 -10.70
N GLU A 93 7.95 9.82 -10.05
CA GLU A 93 8.72 11.07 -10.02
C GLU A 93 10.08 10.90 -9.33
N ALA A 94 10.15 10.08 -8.29
CA ALA A 94 11.39 9.81 -7.55
C ALA A 94 12.26 8.72 -8.22
N ILE A 95 11.61 7.78 -8.91
CA ILE A 95 12.29 6.63 -9.53
C ILE A 95 12.84 6.97 -10.93
N LEU A 96 12.13 7.79 -11.73
CA LEU A 96 12.55 8.10 -13.09
C LEU A 96 13.71 9.13 -13.10
N ASP A 97 14.74 8.86 -13.91
CA ASP A 97 15.87 9.76 -14.12
C ASP A 97 15.78 10.39 -15.51
N GLN A 98 15.42 11.68 -15.56
CA GLN A 98 15.28 12.41 -16.82
C GLN A 98 16.61 12.48 -17.59
N ARG A 99 17.66 12.96 -16.94
CA ARG A 99 18.96 13.19 -17.58
C ARG A 99 19.56 11.91 -18.15
N ALA A 100 19.48 10.81 -17.39
CA ALA A 100 19.96 9.53 -17.87
C ALA A 100 19.06 8.98 -19.00
N SER A 101 17.75 9.26 -18.97
CA SER A 101 16.81 8.89 -20.04
C SER A 101 17.09 9.63 -21.34
N GLU A 102 17.37 10.94 -21.29
CA GLU A 102 17.75 11.76 -22.44
C GLU A 102 19.01 11.23 -23.14
N ASN A 103 19.95 10.72 -22.36
CA ASN A 103 21.24 10.19 -22.83
C ASN A 103 21.23 8.68 -23.09
N SER A 104 20.08 8.04 -22.98
CA SER A 104 19.94 6.60 -23.15
C SER A 104 20.19 6.17 -24.59
N LYS A 105 21.09 5.21 -24.80
CA LYS A 105 21.47 4.71 -26.15
C LYS A 105 20.35 3.94 -26.84
N ASP A 106 19.47 3.32 -26.06
CA ASP A 106 18.33 2.53 -26.57
C ASP A 106 17.03 3.36 -26.65
N GLY A 107 17.07 4.63 -26.24
CA GLY A 107 15.91 5.52 -26.20
C GLY A 107 14.87 5.13 -25.12
N MET A 108 15.23 4.21 -24.20
CA MET A 108 14.35 3.76 -23.12
C MET A 108 14.64 4.53 -21.83
N PRO A 109 13.63 4.66 -20.94
CA PRO A 109 13.80 5.42 -19.71
C PRO A 109 14.85 4.79 -18.79
N ALA A 110 15.62 5.63 -18.13
CA ALA A 110 16.49 5.25 -17.03
C ALA A 110 15.78 5.41 -15.68
N ILE A 111 16.26 4.70 -14.68
CA ILE A 111 15.78 4.79 -13.29
C ILE A 111 16.89 5.32 -12.38
N ASN A 112 16.49 6.02 -11.33
CA ASN A 112 17.35 6.48 -10.27
C ASN A 112 17.62 5.34 -9.28
N GLU A 113 18.65 4.53 -9.59
CA GLU A 113 19.02 3.38 -8.77
C GLU A 113 19.48 3.80 -7.37
N GLU A 114 20.15 4.94 -7.23
CA GLU A 114 20.63 5.45 -5.94
C GLU A 114 19.47 5.74 -4.98
N ASN A 115 18.39 6.35 -5.47
CA ASN A 115 17.20 6.60 -4.66
C ASN A 115 16.51 5.29 -4.25
N LEU A 116 16.39 4.33 -5.16
CA LEU A 116 15.84 3.01 -4.83
C LEU A 116 16.71 2.27 -3.82
N GLU A 117 18.02 2.36 -3.96
CA GLU A 117 18.98 1.77 -3.02
C GLU A 117 18.82 2.37 -1.62
N GLU A 118 18.71 3.69 -1.47
CA GLU A 118 18.47 4.33 -0.18
C GLU A 118 17.17 3.79 0.47
N CYS A 119 16.08 3.72 -0.28
CA CYS A 119 14.80 3.23 0.23
C CYS A 119 14.87 1.76 0.67
N LEU A 120 15.49 0.90 -0.13
CA LEU A 120 15.46 -0.54 0.08
C LEU A 120 16.53 -1.01 1.08
N SER A 121 17.71 -0.38 1.12
CA SER A 121 18.74 -0.66 2.12
C SER A 121 18.23 -0.32 3.52
N LEU A 122 17.62 0.84 3.72
CA LEU A 122 17.02 1.22 5.00
C LEU A 122 15.96 0.22 5.49
N ALA A 123 15.12 -0.28 4.60
CA ALA A 123 14.15 -1.31 4.95
C ALA A 123 14.84 -2.61 5.36
N LYS A 124 15.77 -3.09 4.54
CA LYS A 124 16.53 -4.33 4.76
C LYS A 124 17.32 -4.30 6.07
N ASP A 125 18.05 -3.21 6.32
CA ASP A 125 18.91 -3.04 7.49
C ASP A 125 18.10 -3.00 8.81
N ASN A 126 16.83 -2.63 8.72
CA ASN A 126 15.92 -2.60 9.86
C ASN A 126 14.96 -3.82 9.92
N GLY A 127 15.17 -4.84 9.08
CA GLY A 127 14.35 -6.07 9.08
C GLY A 127 12.89 -5.85 8.65
N LEU A 128 12.62 -4.79 7.88
CA LEU A 128 11.31 -4.43 7.37
C LEU A 128 11.16 -4.92 5.92
N VAL A 129 9.93 -5.27 5.54
CA VAL A 129 9.59 -5.49 4.13
C VAL A 129 8.84 -4.30 3.56
N VAL A 130 8.88 -4.15 2.23
CA VAL A 130 8.35 -2.98 1.53
C VAL A 130 7.16 -3.37 0.67
N ARG A 131 6.06 -2.61 0.77
CA ARG A 131 5.05 -2.51 -0.26
C ARG A 131 5.45 -1.38 -1.20
N GLY A 132 5.85 -1.70 -2.41
CA GLY A 132 6.25 -0.71 -3.43
C GLY A 132 5.05 0.14 -3.86
N HIS A 133 5.17 1.45 -3.73
CA HIS A 133 4.11 2.40 -4.07
C HIS A 133 4.72 3.58 -4.84
N CYS A 134 4.41 3.68 -6.12
CA CYS A 134 3.64 2.83 -7.03
C CYS A 134 4.30 2.83 -8.41
N LEU A 135 3.95 1.87 -9.29
CA LEU A 135 4.58 1.83 -10.62
C LEU A 135 3.89 2.79 -11.61
N VAL A 136 2.58 2.85 -11.62
CA VAL A 136 1.79 3.71 -12.51
C VAL A 136 0.78 4.51 -11.71
N TRP A 137 0.84 5.83 -11.84
CA TRP A 137 -0.11 6.72 -11.19
C TRP A 137 -0.36 7.97 -12.05
N HIS A 138 -1.59 8.47 -12.05
CA HIS A 138 -1.98 9.66 -12.80
C HIS A 138 -1.33 10.94 -12.26
N ASN A 139 -0.94 10.94 -10.98
CA ASN A 139 -0.21 12.00 -10.30
C ASN A 139 1.25 11.57 -10.07
N GLN A 140 2.15 12.49 -9.77
CA GLN A 140 3.58 12.24 -9.50
C GLN A 140 4.27 11.31 -10.52
N THR A 141 3.81 11.37 -11.79
CA THR A 141 4.56 10.87 -12.95
C THR A 141 4.94 12.09 -13.78
N PRO A 142 6.23 12.37 -13.98
CA PRO A 142 6.67 13.60 -14.59
C PRO A 142 6.25 13.71 -16.06
N GLU A 143 5.84 14.90 -16.49
CA GLU A 143 5.33 15.15 -17.84
C GLU A 143 6.34 14.81 -18.94
N TRP A 144 7.62 15.09 -18.71
CA TRP A 144 8.69 14.79 -19.65
C TRP A 144 8.76 13.31 -20.06
N PHE A 145 8.36 12.38 -19.16
CA PHE A 145 8.34 10.96 -19.44
C PHE A 145 7.43 10.58 -20.62
N PHE A 146 6.40 11.38 -20.86
CA PHE A 146 5.43 11.20 -21.95
C PHE A 146 5.83 11.94 -23.24
N CYS A 147 6.91 12.72 -23.22
CA CYS A 147 7.29 13.61 -24.33
C CYS A 147 8.46 13.07 -25.14
N GLU A 148 8.54 13.48 -26.38
CA GLU A 148 9.71 13.17 -27.23
C GLU A 148 10.99 13.68 -26.60
N LYS A 149 12.07 12.92 -26.76
CA LYS A 149 13.40 13.21 -26.19
C LYS A 149 13.40 13.43 -24.67
N TYR A 150 12.36 13.00 -23.96
CA TYR A 150 12.17 13.20 -22.52
C TYR A 150 12.16 14.68 -22.08
N ASP A 151 11.73 15.58 -22.96
CA ASP A 151 11.63 17.02 -22.70
C ASP A 151 10.16 17.45 -22.72
N ALA A 152 9.68 18.04 -21.62
CA ALA A 152 8.28 18.49 -21.47
C ALA A 152 7.87 19.58 -22.49
N GLY A 153 8.82 20.27 -23.10
CA GLY A 153 8.59 21.24 -24.18
C GLY A 153 8.26 20.60 -25.53
N ASN A 154 8.47 19.28 -25.67
CA ASN A 154 8.23 18.56 -26.92
C ASN A 154 6.83 17.92 -26.97
N ALA A 155 6.45 17.45 -28.15
CA ALA A 155 5.21 16.71 -28.36
C ALA A 155 5.19 15.40 -27.53
N LYS A 156 3.97 14.92 -27.23
CA LYS A 156 3.80 13.61 -26.59
C LYS A 156 4.18 12.51 -27.58
N VAL A 157 4.86 11.49 -27.07
CA VAL A 157 5.18 10.30 -27.87
C VAL A 157 3.91 9.55 -28.28
N ASN A 158 4.00 8.77 -29.35
CA ASN A 158 2.92 7.91 -29.78
C ASN A 158 2.70 6.73 -28.80
N LYS A 159 1.55 6.07 -28.92
CA LYS A 159 1.12 4.96 -28.07
C LYS A 159 2.14 3.82 -27.98
N GLU A 160 2.70 3.41 -29.11
CA GLU A 160 3.64 2.29 -29.16
C GLU A 160 4.95 2.61 -28.45
N THR A 161 5.47 3.83 -28.62
CA THR A 161 6.65 4.31 -27.89
C THR A 161 6.36 4.37 -26.39
N MET A 162 5.19 4.90 -25.99
CA MET A 162 4.83 4.99 -24.57
C MET A 162 4.69 3.60 -23.93
N LYS A 163 4.11 2.65 -24.64
CA LYS A 163 4.01 1.26 -24.17
C LYS A 163 5.40 0.65 -23.92
N LYS A 164 6.33 0.82 -24.84
CA LYS A 164 7.72 0.36 -24.69
C LYS A 164 8.42 1.04 -23.51
N ARG A 165 8.22 2.35 -23.34
CA ARG A 165 8.77 3.10 -22.18
C ARG A 165 8.22 2.58 -20.85
N MET A 166 6.92 2.40 -20.75
CA MET A 166 6.27 1.86 -19.55
C MET A 166 6.80 0.46 -19.20
N GLU A 167 6.85 -0.42 -20.19
CA GLU A 167 7.35 -1.79 -20.04
C GLU A 167 8.82 -1.81 -19.59
N SER A 168 9.67 -1.03 -20.25
CA SER A 168 11.09 -0.90 -19.89
C SER A 168 11.29 -0.35 -18.49
N TYR A 169 10.54 0.69 -18.12
CA TYR A 169 10.56 1.30 -16.79
C TYR A 169 10.20 0.28 -15.71
N ILE A 170 9.04 -0.36 -15.84
CA ILE A 170 8.57 -1.35 -14.86
C ILE A 170 9.57 -2.50 -14.75
N LYS A 171 10.06 -3.03 -15.88
CA LYS A 171 11.05 -4.11 -15.88
C LYS A 171 12.33 -3.71 -15.14
N LYS A 172 12.87 -2.51 -15.39
CA LYS A 172 14.09 -2.02 -14.72
C LYS A 172 13.89 -1.92 -13.21
N VAL A 173 12.76 -1.34 -12.75
CA VAL A 173 12.44 -1.24 -11.32
C VAL A 173 12.32 -2.62 -10.67
N LEU A 174 11.57 -3.52 -11.26
CA LEU A 174 11.38 -4.88 -10.71
C LEU A 174 12.68 -5.67 -10.70
N SER A 175 13.46 -5.64 -11.79
CA SER A 175 14.76 -6.31 -11.85
C SER A 175 15.71 -5.78 -10.79
N PHE A 176 15.81 -4.45 -10.62
CA PHE A 176 16.62 -3.85 -9.56
C PHE A 176 16.23 -4.38 -8.17
N CYS A 177 14.93 -4.34 -7.85
CA CYS A 177 14.44 -4.81 -6.55
C CYS A 177 14.72 -6.30 -6.33
N GLN A 178 14.53 -7.14 -7.35
CA GLN A 178 14.72 -8.59 -7.25
C GLN A 178 16.18 -9.01 -7.18
N GLU A 179 17.04 -8.36 -7.93
CA GLU A 179 18.47 -8.70 -8.03
C GLU A 179 19.29 -8.16 -6.87
N LYS A 180 19.02 -6.91 -6.46
CA LYS A 180 19.78 -6.23 -5.39
C LYS A 180 19.19 -6.44 -4.00
N TYR A 181 17.86 -6.57 -3.91
CA TYR A 181 17.12 -6.63 -2.66
C TYR A 181 16.09 -7.77 -2.65
N PRO A 182 16.51 -9.03 -2.90
CA PRO A 182 15.59 -10.15 -2.98
C PRO A 182 14.79 -10.31 -1.68
N GLY A 183 13.46 -10.40 -1.81
CA GLY A 183 12.54 -10.59 -0.67
C GLY A 183 12.24 -9.33 0.16
N VAL A 184 12.88 -8.19 -0.12
CA VAL A 184 12.58 -6.93 0.57
C VAL A 184 11.24 -6.37 0.10
N VAL A 185 11.01 -6.28 -1.21
CA VAL A 185 9.72 -5.86 -1.77
C VAL A 185 8.81 -7.07 -1.93
N TYR A 186 7.71 -7.11 -1.16
CA TYR A 186 6.79 -8.26 -1.17
C TYR A 186 5.53 -8.06 -2.02
N ALA A 187 5.19 -6.81 -2.33
CA ALA A 187 4.03 -6.44 -3.14
C ALA A 187 4.25 -5.09 -3.82
N TRP A 188 3.51 -4.82 -4.90
CA TRP A 188 3.47 -3.55 -5.60
C TRP A 188 2.04 -3.07 -5.82
N ASP A 189 1.84 -1.77 -5.62
CA ASP A 189 0.71 -1.07 -6.19
C ASP A 189 1.03 -0.78 -7.66
N VAL A 190 0.59 -1.67 -8.54
CA VAL A 190 0.96 -1.61 -9.97
C VAL A 190 0.32 -0.39 -10.62
N VAL A 191 -0.97 -0.16 -10.38
CA VAL A 191 -1.70 1.05 -10.81
C VAL A 191 -2.40 1.65 -9.61
N ASN A 192 -2.02 2.86 -9.25
CA ASN A 192 -2.68 3.60 -8.20
C ASN A 192 -3.79 4.48 -8.77
N GLU A 193 -4.94 4.54 -8.07
CA GLU A 193 -6.09 5.40 -8.38
C GLU A 193 -6.54 5.31 -9.85
N ALA A 194 -6.66 4.10 -10.36
CA ALA A 194 -7.14 3.86 -11.72
C ALA A 194 -8.59 4.30 -11.94
N CYS A 195 -9.38 4.30 -10.87
CA CYS A 195 -10.76 4.79 -10.86
C CYS A 195 -10.81 6.27 -10.45
N ASP A 196 -11.80 6.98 -10.96
CA ASP A 196 -12.08 8.37 -10.59
C ASP A 196 -13.02 8.43 -9.38
N ASP A 197 -12.96 9.51 -8.60
CA ASP A 197 -13.80 9.72 -7.42
C ASP A 197 -15.31 9.73 -7.75
N GLY A 198 -15.66 10.13 -8.99
CA GLY A 198 -17.01 10.06 -9.52
C GLY A 198 -17.47 8.70 -10.02
N GLY A 199 -16.60 7.66 -9.91
CA GLY A 199 -16.84 6.33 -10.45
C GLY A 199 -16.36 6.17 -11.90
N GLY A 200 -16.07 4.92 -12.29
CA GLY A 200 -15.49 4.59 -13.59
C GLY A 200 -13.98 4.82 -13.67
N TYR A 201 -13.39 4.52 -14.83
CA TYR A 201 -11.96 4.69 -15.02
C TYR A 201 -11.59 6.16 -15.21
N ARG A 202 -10.48 6.57 -14.57
CA ARG A 202 -9.91 7.90 -14.71
C ARG A 202 -9.46 8.15 -16.16
N THR A 203 -10.07 9.13 -16.80
CA THR A 203 -9.77 9.51 -18.20
C THR A 203 -8.86 10.73 -18.30
N SER A 204 -8.78 11.54 -17.25
CA SER A 204 -7.99 12.78 -17.19
C SER A 204 -6.56 12.52 -16.70
N SER A 205 -5.77 11.72 -17.43
CA SER A 205 -4.37 11.49 -17.11
C SER A 205 -3.49 11.41 -18.36
N LEU A 206 -2.22 11.76 -18.24
CA LEU A 206 -1.26 11.61 -19.33
C LEU A 206 -1.14 10.14 -19.79
N TRP A 207 -1.29 9.20 -18.89
CA TRP A 207 -1.34 7.77 -19.20
C TRP A 207 -2.52 7.45 -20.13
N ASN A 208 -3.70 7.96 -19.81
CA ASN A 208 -4.87 7.71 -20.65
C ASN A 208 -4.76 8.43 -22.00
N HIS A 209 -4.33 9.69 -22.01
CA HIS A 209 -4.13 10.43 -23.26
C HIS A 209 -3.14 9.71 -24.19
N THR A 210 -2.06 9.17 -23.66
CA THR A 210 -0.98 8.60 -24.47
C THR A 210 -1.22 7.13 -24.82
N LEU A 211 -1.72 6.34 -23.86
CA LEU A 211 -1.93 4.90 -24.05
C LEU A 211 -3.37 4.53 -24.40
N ARG A 212 -4.34 5.43 -24.18
CA ARG A 212 -5.77 5.09 -24.15
C ARG A 212 -5.98 3.85 -23.27
N MET A 213 -5.38 3.89 -22.06
CA MET A 213 -5.35 2.76 -21.15
C MET A 213 -6.75 2.37 -20.70
N ARG A 214 -7.16 1.20 -21.15
CA ARG A 214 -8.10 0.37 -20.39
C ARG A 214 -7.24 -0.62 -19.59
N LEU A 215 -7.61 -0.96 -18.38
CA LEU A 215 -6.84 -1.82 -17.45
C LEU A 215 -6.29 -3.12 -18.09
N HIS A 216 -6.98 -3.68 -19.10
CA HIS A 216 -6.56 -4.89 -19.79
C HIS A 216 -5.20 -4.79 -20.54
N LEU A 217 -4.59 -3.60 -20.66
CA LEU A 217 -3.23 -3.49 -21.20
C LEU A 217 -2.16 -3.98 -20.23
N LEU A 218 -2.45 -3.93 -18.91
CA LEU A 218 -1.54 -4.47 -17.88
C LEU A 218 -1.65 -6.00 -17.76
N GLU A 219 -2.84 -6.57 -18.03
CA GLU A 219 -3.06 -8.01 -18.04
C GLU A 219 -2.23 -8.72 -19.12
N ASN A 220 -1.92 -8.03 -20.22
CA ASN A 220 -1.11 -8.56 -21.32
C ASN A 220 0.40 -8.31 -21.17
N MET A 221 0.82 -7.58 -20.14
CA MET A 221 2.24 -7.46 -19.80
C MET A 221 2.64 -8.72 -19.01
N GLN A 222 3.31 -9.66 -19.71
CA GLN A 222 3.90 -10.84 -19.05
C GLN A 222 5.08 -10.41 -18.16
N ILE A 223 4.78 -9.79 -17.03
CA ILE A 223 5.77 -9.52 -15.99
C ILE A 223 5.87 -10.79 -15.16
N LYS A 224 6.87 -11.61 -15.44
CA LYS A 224 7.25 -12.72 -14.54
C LYS A 224 7.88 -12.10 -13.30
N MET A 225 7.17 -12.12 -12.19
CA MET A 225 7.70 -11.85 -10.84
C MET A 225 8.51 -13.05 -10.37
#